data_2a8faee7312c80c1d3e68a31c515ca40
#
_entry.id   2a8faee7312c80c1d3e68a31c515ca40
#
_cell.length_a   1.000
_cell.length_b   1.000
_cell.length_c   1.000
_cell.angle_alpha   90.00
_cell.angle_beta   90.00
_cell.angle_gamma   90.00
#
_symmetry.space_group_name_H-M   'P 1'
#
loop_
_entity.id
_entity.type
_entity.pdbx_description
1 polymer ?
#
loop_
_entity_poly.entity_id
_entity_poly.type
_entity_poly.pdbx_seq_one_letter_code
_entity_poly.pdbx_strand_id
1 'polypeptide(L)'
;MTTRRLQRLVLTGSVTGAVIVALDGTVLTVAQPALQRDLHASFGQVQWTSTGYLIAVASLLVFAGRLGDRYGHQQLFALGILGFGATSAGIGMAPGVGWVIGLRVAQGIFGALLQPATLGMLRATYPPDRLGMPLALRTSAIGLAAAAGPVLGGALVAHWGWRAVFFLNVVPACSIGVLALVVRVPASAVPEPRGASTATAGGTRTTARLDLPGACLLALALVCLVHTLVALPESGWTVTTALGGAAAAVAAGAFLRHERRTASPLVPLSVVGSTAIAAALAVLLSASAALFGALFVGTYFLQDALALDPLESGLRVLPLAVLMVLSAPASAVLQRRYGPRRTTMTAMVLLTLGILTLSQLDRSSTGMAIGGGFLLLGAGFGTVMVTATAVIVRHVSTDHAGVAGGLQQTAMNIGPTLGVATATMLVTLTAPTTTGNRPPGGPHWTGAAFLSAMAPALLTLAAVAATGALAAAKLPRSTAEGDPRQLPESGGHDRAPAEATATTPGH
;
A
#
# COMPACT_ATOMS: atom_id res chain seq x y z
N MET A 1 27.74 -1.68 -22.72
CA MET A 1 27.64 -1.36 -21.29
C MET A 1 27.87 -2.65 -20.50
N THR A 2 28.71 -2.65 -19.45
CA THR A 2 28.96 -3.88 -18.68
C THR A 2 27.71 -4.26 -17.87
N THR A 3 27.43 -5.57 -17.76
CA THR A 3 26.27 -6.11 -17.00
C THR A 3 26.15 -5.51 -15.59
N ARG A 4 27.29 -5.33 -14.90
CA ARG A 4 27.32 -4.71 -13.57
C ARG A 4 26.86 -3.24 -13.55
N ARG A 5 27.18 -2.46 -14.59
CA ARG A 5 26.72 -1.07 -14.69
C ARG A 5 25.20 -1.01 -14.94
N LEU A 6 24.68 -1.87 -15.79
CA LEU A 6 23.25 -1.99 -16.04
C LEU A 6 22.49 -2.37 -14.76
N GLN A 7 22.97 -3.37 -14.01
CA GLN A 7 22.38 -3.80 -12.76
C GLN A 7 22.30 -2.67 -11.74
N ARG A 8 23.38 -1.89 -11.58
CA ARG A 8 23.41 -0.72 -10.67
C ARG A 8 22.40 0.35 -11.09
N LEU A 9 22.31 0.68 -12.37
CA LEU A 9 21.39 1.71 -12.87
C LEU A 9 19.92 1.29 -12.68
N VAL A 10 19.59 0.03 -12.99
CA VAL A 10 18.24 -0.50 -12.79
C VAL A 10 17.88 -0.54 -11.30
N LEU A 11 18.83 -0.92 -10.43
CA LEU A 11 18.62 -0.90 -8.99
C LEU A 11 18.40 0.53 -8.49
N THR A 12 19.25 1.48 -8.86
CA THR A 12 19.11 2.89 -8.48
C THR A 12 17.77 3.43 -8.95
N GLY A 13 17.40 3.20 -10.22
CA GLY A 13 16.09 3.63 -10.75
C GLY A 13 14.91 3.02 -9.99
N SER A 14 14.96 1.71 -9.72
CA SER A 14 13.91 1.02 -8.98
C SER A 14 13.78 1.52 -7.53
N VAL A 15 14.91 1.72 -6.85
CA VAL A 15 14.94 2.25 -5.48
C VAL A 15 14.42 3.68 -5.44
N THR A 16 14.93 4.56 -6.31
CA THR A 16 14.49 5.97 -6.36
C THR A 16 13.01 6.09 -6.69
N GLY A 17 12.51 5.34 -7.68
CA GLY A 17 11.08 5.35 -8.00
C GLY A 17 10.20 4.89 -6.84
N ALA A 18 10.63 3.86 -6.11
CA ALA A 18 9.91 3.38 -4.93
C ALA A 18 9.96 4.37 -3.75
N VAL A 19 11.11 5.02 -3.54
CA VAL A 19 11.31 6.07 -2.52
C VAL A 19 10.41 7.27 -2.80
N ILE A 20 10.36 7.76 -4.05
CA ILE A 20 9.50 8.89 -4.44
C ILE A 20 8.04 8.61 -4.07
N VAL A 21 7.51 7.44 -4.45
CA VAL A 21 6.11 7.06 -4.17
C VAL A 21 5.86 6.95 -2.65
N ALA A 22 6.81 6.38 -1.90
CA ALA A 22 6.67 6.22 -0.46
C ALA A 22 6.74 7.56 0.29
N LEU A 23 7.66 8.44 -0.10
CA LEU A 23 7.78 9.79 0.45
C LEU A 23 6.52 10.62 0.16
N ASP A 24 6.05 10.62 -1.09
CA ASP A 24 4.90 11.41 -1.51
C ASP A 24 3.66 11.13 -0.63
N GLY A 25 3.40 9.86 -0.31
CA GLY A 25 2.27 9.48 0.54
C GLY A 25 2.39 9.98 1.98
N THR A 26 3.57 9.97 2.57
CA THR A 26 3.78 10.32 3.98
C THR A 26 4.06 11.80 4.22
N VAL A 27 4.77 12.45 3.30
CA VAL A 27 5.03 13.91 3.35
C VAL A 27 3.72 14.69 3.20
N LEU A 28 2.81 14.25 2.30
CA LEU A 28 1.52 14.89 2.10
C LEU A 28 0.66 14.91 3.37
N THR A 29 0.70 13.85 4.19
CA THR A 29 -0.08 13.77 5.43
C THR A 29 0.20 14.98 6.34
N VAL A 30 1.48 15.37 6.47
CA VAL A 30 1.89 16.53 7.27
C VAL A 30 1.55 17.87 6.59
N ALA A 31 1.52 17.88 5.26
CA ALA A 31 1.22 19.09 4.47
C ALA A 31 -0.28 19.41 4.37
N GLN A 32 -1.16 18.44 4.64
CA GLN A 32 -2.62 18.60 4.47
C GLN A 32 -3.23 19.79 5.21
N PRO A 33 -2.94 20.07 6.51
CA PRO A 33 -3.51 21.22 7.21
C PRO A 33 -3.03 22.56 6.63
N ALA A 34 -1.77 22.64 6.18
CA ALA A 34 -1.24 23.84 5.52
C ALA A 34 -1.88 24.06 4.14
N LEU A 35 -2.06 22.99 3.36
CA LEU A 35 -2.77 23.02 2.07
C LEU A 35 -4.22 23.44 2.25
N GLN A 36 -4.91 22.93 3.28
CA GLN A 36 -6.28 23.29 3.60
C GLN A 36 -6.43 24.79 3.85
N ARG A 37 -5.57 25.35 4.68
CA ARG A 37 -5.58 26.77 5.03
C ARG A 37 -5.27 27.67 3.82
N ASP A 38 -4.24 27.34 3.05
CA ASP A 38 -3.80 28.14 1.91
C ASP A 38 -4.81 28.16 0.76
N LEU A 39 -5.45 27.03 0.48
CA LEU A 39 -6.42 26.90 -0.61
C LEU A 39 -7.88 27.08 -0.15
N HIS A 40 -8.12 27.44 1.11
CA HIS A 40 -9.46 27.57 1.71
C HIS A 40 -10.35 26.35 1.43
N ALA A 41 -9.74 25.15 1.48
CA ALA A 41 -10.39 23.89 1.11
C ALA A 41 -11.23 23.33 2.28
N SER A 42 -12.34 22.66 1.94
CA SER A 42 -13.07 21.87 2.94
C SER A 42 -12.27 20.62 3.35
N PHE A 43 -12.59 20.07 4.52
CA PHE A 43 -11.94 18.85 5.02
C PHE A 43 -12.11 17.68 4.06
N GLY A 44 -13.31 17.52 3.48
CA GLY A 44 -13.57 16.53 2.45
C GLY A 44 -12.74 16.72 1.19
N GLN A 45 -12.54 17.97 0.73
CA GLN A 45 -11.68 18.26 -0.42
C GLN A 45 -10.21 17.90 -0.15
N VAL A 46 -9.70 18.20 1.05
CA VAL A 46 -8.34 17.83 1.44
C VAL A 46 -8.19 16.32 1.48
N GLN A 47 -9.18 15.61 2.02
CA GLN A 47 -9.19 14.14 1.99
C GLN A 47 -9.06 13.60 0.56
N TRP A 48 -9.79 14.18 -0.42
CA TRP A 48 -9.72 13.77 -1.82
C TRP A 48 -8.33 13.93 -2.44
N THR A 49 -7.48 14.83 -1.93
CA THR A 49 -6.09 14.93 -2.39
C THR A 49 -5.27 13.66 -2.13
N SER A 50 -5.58 12.92 -1.07
CA SER A 50 -4.95 11.63 -0.76
C SER A 50 -5.72 10.45 -1.35
N THR A 51 -7.04 10.40 -1.12
CA THR A 51 -7.85 9.25 -1.51
C THR A 51 -8.00 9.11 -3.01
N GLY A 52 -8.07 10.22 -3.76
CA GLY A 52 -8.10 10.23 -5.22
C GLY A 52 -6.86 9.56 -5.83
N TYR A 53 -5.69 9.88 -5.29
CA TYR A 53 -4.44 9.22 -5.66
C TYR A 53 -4.46 7.71 -5.36
N LEU A 54 -4.83 7.34 -4.13
CA LEU A 54 -4.84 5.94 -3.68
C LEU A 54 -5.83 5.08 -4.46
N ILE A 55 -7.02 5.61 -4.78
CA ILE A 55 -8.02 4.93 -5.62
C ILE A 55 -7.47 4.69 -7.01
N ALA A 56 -6.86 5.70 -7.64
CA ALA A 56 -6.28 5.58 -8.97
C ALA A 56 -5.16 4.51 -8.98
N VAL A 57 -4.28 4.51 -7.98
CA VAL A 57 -3.24 3.49 -7.84
C VAL A 57 -3.87 2.11 -7.66
N ALA A 58 -4.76 1.93 -6.68
CA ALA A 58 -5.34 0.63 -6.34
C ALA A 58 -6.07 -0.01 -7.53
N SER A 59 -6.81 0.79 -8.30
CA SER A 59 -7.62 0.31 -9.42
C SER A 59 -6.77 -0.10 -10.63
N LEU A 60 -5.65 0.57 -10.85
CA LEU A 60 -4.84 0.38 -12.06
C LEU A 60 -3.59 -0.45 -11.86
N LEU A 61 -3.22 -0.79 -10.62
CA LEU A 61 -1.94 -1.43 -10.31
C LEU A 61 -1.74 -2.77 -11.03
N VAL A 62 -2.75 -3.66 -10.99
CA VAL A 62 -2.69 -4.97 -11.65
C VAL A 62 -2.72 -4.83 -13.18
N PHE A 63 -3.55 -3.91 -13.68
CA PHE A 63 -3.59 -3.56 -15.09
C PHE A 63 -2.21 -3.05 -15.59
N ALA A 64 -1.58 -2.16 -14.82
CA ALA A 64 -0.26 -1.61 -15.12
C ALA A 64 0.84 -2.69 -15.12
N GLY A 65 0.74 -3.68 -14.22
CA GLY A 65 1.63 -4.83 -14.23
C GLY A 65 1.58 -5.60 -15.55
N ARG A 66 0.36 -5.94 -16.02
CA ARG A 66 0.15 -6.61 -17.31
C ARG A 66 0.58 -5.74 -18.50
N LEU A 67 0.41 -4.44 -18.40
CA LEU A 67 0.87 -3.49 -19.41
C LEU A 67 2.41 -3.54 -19.53
N GLY A 68 3.11 -3.66 -18.37
CA GLY A 68 4.56 -3.83 -18.31
C GLY A 68 5.04 -5.13 -18.96
N ASP A 69 4.34 -6.23 -18.74
CA ASP A 69 4.64 -7.51 -19.35
C ASP A 69 4.46 -7.45 -20.89
N ARG A 70 3.51 -6.66 -21.38
CA ARG A 70 3.21 -6.53 -22.82
C ARG A 70 4.10 -5.53 -23.55
N TYR A 71 4.32 -4.34 -22.99
CA TYR A 71 5.02 -3.24 -23.66
C TYR A 71 6.43 -3.00 -23.12
N GLY A 72 6.84 -3.72 -22.08
CA GLY A 72 8.14 -3.63 -21.46
C GLY A 72 8.14 -2.74 -20.21
N HIS A 73 8.69 -3.27 -19.13
CA HIS A 73 8.73 -2.59 -17.83
C HIS A 73 9.52 -1.28 -17.84
N GLN A 74 10.58 -1.18 -18.66
CA GLN A 74 11.40 0.03 -18.73
C GLN A 74 10.64 1.22 -19.33
N GLN A 75 9.86 0.99 -20.38
CA GLN A 75 9.06 2.06 -21.01
C GLN A 75 7.98 2.57 -20.07
N LEU A 76 7.28 1.62 -19.39
CA LEU A 76 6.29 1.99 -18.38
C LEU A 76 6.91 2.71 -17.18
N PHE A 77 8.10 2.30 -16.77
CA PHE A 77 8.84 3.00 -15.72
C PHE A 77 9.16 4.43 -16.11
N ALA A 78 9.72 4.64 -17.31
CA ALA A 78 10.04 5.99 -17.80
C ALA A 78 8.78 6.86 -17.90
N LEU A 79 7.70 6.34 -18.50
CA LEU A 79 6.41 7.05 -18.59
C LEU A 79 5.85 7.35 -17.18
N GLY A 80 5.86 6.37 -16.30
CA GLY A 80 5.34 6.49 -14.93
C GLY A 80 6.10 7.54 -14.12
N ILE A 81 7.44 7.50 -14.12
CA ILE A 81 8.25 8.42 -13.30
C ILE A 81 8.24 9.85 -13.84
N LEU A 82 8.29 10.03 -15.17
CA LEU A 82 8.21 11.36 -15.77
C LEU A 82 6.82 11.97 -15.62
N GLY A 83 5.75 11.18 -15.81
CA GLY A 83 4.39 11.61 -15.56
C GLY A 83 4.13 11.95 -14.09
N PHE A 84 4.70 11.16 -13.17
CA PHE A 84 4.65 11.44 -11.74
C PHE A 84 5.35 12.76 -11.40
N GLY A 85 6.53 13.01 -11.95
CA GLY A 85 7.26 14.26 -11.79
C GLY A 85 6.52 15.47 -12.39
N ALA A 86 5.96 15.32 -13.59
CA ALA A 86 5.19 16.38 -14.25
C ALA A 86 3.91 16.74 -13.48
N THR A 87 3.17 15.74 -12.99
CA THR A 87 1.98 15.98 -12.15
C THR A 87 2.36 16.58 -10.80
N SER A 88 3.48 16.17 -10.19
CA SER A 88 4.02 16.80 -8.98
C SER A 88 4.33 18.29 -9.20
N ALA A 89 5.00 18.64 -10.31
CA ALA A 89 5.25 20.03 -10.66
C ALA A 89 3.94 20.82 -10.84
N GLY A 90 2.96 20.22 -11.54
CA GLY A 90 1.64 20.81 -11.72
C GLY A 90 0.91 21.06 -10.39
N ILE A 91 0.98 20.14 -9.43
CA ILE A 91 0.39 20.31 -8.10
C ILE A 91 1.07 21.45 -7.35
N GLY A 92 2.41 21.53 -7.40
CA GLY A 92 3.16 22.62 -6.78
C GLY A 92 2.81 24.02 -7.34
N MET A 93 2.27 24.09 -8.57
CA MET A 93 1.80 25.32 -9.22
C MET A 93 0.27 25.48 -9.18
N ALA A 94 -0.46 24.59 -8.54
CA ALA A 94 -1.93 24.57 -8.58
C ALA A 94 -2.56 25.84 -7.95
N PRO A 95 -3.50 26.49 -8.65
CA PRO A 95 -4.16 27.71 -8.15
C PRO A 95 -5.31 27.42 -7.16
N GLY A 96 -5.78 26.18 -7.07
CA GLY A 96 -6.90 25.81 -6.21
C GLY A 96 -7.01 24.30 -5.96
N VAL A 97 -7.79 23.91 -4.97
CA VAL A 97 -7.90 22.51 -4.51
C VAL A 97 -8.42 21.55 -5.58
N GLY A 98 -9.32 21.98 -6.47
CA GLY A 98 -9.83 21.16 -7.57
C GLY A 98 -8.71 20.72 -8.53
N TRP A 99 -7.76 21.63 -8.84
CA TRP A 99 -6.58 21.29 -9.61
C TRP A 99 -5.69 20.29 -8.89
N VAL A 100 -5.47 20.49 -7.58
CA VAL A 100 -4.70 19.55 -6.77
C VAL A 100 -5.32 18.16 -6.85
N ILE A 101 -6.65 18.04 -6.63
CA ILE A 101 -7.36 16.76 -6.66
C ILE A 101 -7.21 16.08 -8.04
N GLY A 102 -7.49 16.81 -9.12
CA GLY A 102 -7.39 16.27 -10.48
C GLY A 102 -5.97 15.78 -10.80
N LEU A 103 -4.97 16.58 -10.46
CA LEU A 103 -3.55 16.22 -10.68
C LEU A 103 -3.09 15.09 -9.76
N ARG A 104 -3.64 14.95 -8.54
CA ARG A 104 -3.39 13.81 -7.64
C ARG A 104 -3.94 12.50 -8.22
N VAL A 105 -5.13 12.52 -8.83
CA VAL A 105 -5.67 11.37 -9.56
C VAL A 105 -4.76 10.99 -10.73
N ALA A 106 -4.33 11.97 -11.53
CA ALA A 106 -3.38 11.75 -12.62
C ALA A 106 -2.04 11.20 -12.11
N GLN A 107 -1.51 11.75 -11.02
CA GLN A 107 -0.30 11.26 -10.36
C GLN A 107 -0.46 9.81 -9.87
N GLY A 108 -1.64 9.44 -9.37
CA GLY A 108 -1.99 8.07 -9.01
C GLY A 108 -1.95 7.10 -10.21
N ILE A 109 -2.43 7.52 -11.38
CA ILE A 109 -2.32 6.74 -12.62
C ILE A 109 -0.84 6.47 -12.97
N PHE A 110 0.01 7.50 -12.93
CA PHE A 110 1.44 7.34 -13.18
C PHE A 110 2.14 6.53 -12.08
N GLY A 111 1.74 6.67 -10.82
CA GLY A 111 2.20 5.86 -9.70
C GLY A 111 1.87 4.37 -9.86
N ALA A 112 0.67 4.07 -10.38
CA ALA A 112 0.26 2.70 -10.70
C ALA A 112 1.13 2.07 -11.80
N LEU A 113 1.56 2.84 -12.80
CA LEU A 113 2.50 2.37 -13.83
C LEU A 113 3.88 2.13 -13.25
N LEU A 114 4.33 3.00 -12.36
CA LEU A 114 5.68 3.01 -11.82
C LEU A 114 5.95 1.81 -10.89
N GLN A 115 5.01 1.48 -10.00
CA GLN A 115 5.24 0.48 -8.95
C GLN A 115 5.55 -0.94 -9.48
N PRO A 116 4.74 -1.58 -10.35
CA PRO A 116 5.04 -2.90 -10.87
C PRO A 116 6.22 -2.88 -11.84
N ALA A 117 6.43 -1.76 -12.58
CA ALA A 117 7.54 -1.63 -13.50
C ALA A 117 8.90 -1.68 -12.79
N THR A 118 9.04 -1.08 -11.60
CA THR A 118 10.26 -1.15 -10.80
C THR A 118 10.63 -2.59 -10.44
N LEU A 119 9.64 -3.39 -10.04
CA LEU A 119 9.84 -4.79 -9.69
C LEU A 119 10.15 -5.65 -10.92
N GLY A 120 9.42 -5.42 -12.02
CA GLY A 120 9.65 -6.10 -13.30
C GLY A 120 11.06 -5.88 -13.83
N MET A 121 11.57 -4.64 -13.79
CA MET A 121 12.96 -4.33 -14.20
C MET A 121 13.99 -5.07 -13.35
N LEU A 122 13.81 -5.15 -12.02
CA LEU A 122 14.72 -5.92 -11.16
C LEU A 122 14.74 -7.39 -11.54
N ARG A 123 13.56 -8.01 -11.73
CA ARG A 123 13.45 -9.41 -12.15
C ARG A 123 14.07 -9.69 -13.51
N ALA A 124 13.95 -8.75 -14.46
CA ALA A 124 14.53 -8.88 -15.78
C ALA A 124 16.06 -8.71 -15.80
N THR A 125 16.65 -8.09 -14.77
CA THR A 125 18.08 -7.73 -14.79
C THR A 125 18.92 -8.59 -13.85
N TYR A 126 18.32 -9.15 -12.79
CA TYR A 126 19.01 -9.96 -11.80
C TYR A 126 18.61 -11.43 -11.92
N PRO A 127 19.59 -12.38 -11.87
CA PRO A 127 19.29 -13.81 -11.78
C PRO A 127 18.48 -14.13 -10.51
N PRO A 128 17.61 -15.16 -10.51
CA PRO A 128 16.76 -15.51 -9.38
C PRO A 128 17.51 -15.72 -8.06
N ASP A 129 18.70 -16.32 -8.12
CA ASP A 129 19.59 -16.55 -6.97
C ASP A 129 20.16 -15.25 -6.34
N ARG A 130 20.24 -14.16 -7.12
CA ARG A 130 20.78 -12.86 -6.68
C ARG A 130 19.74 -11.76 -6.53
N LEU A 131 18.47 -12.04 -6.74
CA LEU A 131 17.38 -11.06 -6.67
C LEU A 131 17.04 -10.63 -5.24
N GLY A 132 17.34 -11.47 -4.26
CA GLY A 132 16.99 -11.21 -2.86
C GLY A 132 17.57 -9.92 -2.30
N MET A 133 18.85 -9.62 -2.55
CA MET A 133 19.52 -8.41 -2.06
C MET A 133 18.93 -7.12 -2.69
N PRO A 134 18.73 -7.00 -4.03
CA PRO A 134 18.06 -5.87 -4.64
C PRO A 134 16.64 -5.61 -4.10
N LEU A 135 15.86 -6.66 -3.87
CA LEU A 135 14.52 -6.55 -3.29
C LEU A 135 14.57 -6.07 -1.84
N ALA A 136 15.48 -6.61 -1.03
CA ALA A 136 15.68 -6.20 0.35
C ALA A 136 16.07 -4.71 0.42
N LEU A 137 17.03 -4.28 -0.41
CA LEU A 137 17.47 -2.87 -0.46
C LEU A 137 16.32 -1.95 -0.87
N ARG A 138 15.53 -2.33 -1.88
CA ARG A 138 14.34 -1.56 -2.31
C ARG A 138 13.33 -1.44 -1.17
N THR A 139 13.01 -2.53 -0.49
CA THR A 139 12.04 -2.56 0.61
C THR A 139 12.52 -1.74 1.81
N SER A 140 13.79 -1.84 2.16
CA SER A 140 14.40 -1.03 3.22
C SER A 140 14.37 0.46 2.89
N ALA A 141 14.63 0.82 1.63
CA ALA A 141 14.56 2.20 1.17
C ALA A 141 13.14 2.77 1.22
N ILE A 142 12.11 1.97 0.87
CA ILE A 142 10.70 2.34 1.04
C ILE A 142 10.38 2.60 2.52
N GLY A 143 10.81 1.70 3.42
CA GLY A 143 10.60 1.85 4.86
C GLY A 143 11.27 3.12 5.40
N LEU A 144 12.53 3.37 5.02
CA LEU A 144 13.25 4.57 5.41
C LEU A 144 12.62 5.85 4.87
N ALA A 145 12.15 5.84 3.61
CA ALA A 145 11.45 6.96 2.99
C ALA A 145 10.14 7.26 3.71
N ALA A 146 9.33 6.25 3.98
CA ALA A 146 8.09 6.40 4.74
C ALA A 146 8.35 6.93 6.16
N ALA A 147 9.44 6.49 6.78
CA ALA A 147 9.91 6.94 8.08
C ALA A 147 10.35 8.41 8.09
N ALA A 148 11.11 8.81 7.08
CA ALA A 148 11.63 10.17 6.95
C ALA A 148 10.56 11.19 6.52
N GLY A 149 9.48 10.71 5.90
CA GLY A 149 8.44 11.54 5.30
C GLY A 149 7.86 12.63 6.21
N PRO A 150 7.38 12.30 7.41
CA PRO A 150 6.82 13.31 8.32
C PRO A 150 7.81 14.40 8.72
N VAL A 151 9.07 14.06 8.96
CA VAL A 151 10.11 15.03 9.32
C VAL A 151 10.51 15.91 8.13
N LEU A 152 10.77 15.28 6.97
CA LEU A 152 11.07 16.01 5.74
C LEU A 152 9.90 16.88 5.29
N GLY A 153 8.68 16.36 5.37
CA GLY A 153 7.46 17.09 5.06
C GLY A 153 7.26 18.26 5.98
N GLY A 154 7.43 18.04 7.28
CA GLY A 154 7.35 19.10 8.30
C GLY A 154 8.36 20.22 8.05
N ALA A 155 9.63 19.88 7.80
CA ALA A 155 10.68 20.85 7.48
C ALA A 155 10.37 21.63 6.19
N LEU A 156 9.94 20.95 5.12
CA LEU A 156 9.59 21.61 3.85
C LEU A 156 8.41 22.56 4.03
N VAL A 157 7.35 22.13 4.73
CA VAL A 157 6.15 22.93 4.94
C VAL A 157 6.44 24.14 5.81
N ALA A 158 7.25 23.97 6.88
CA ALA A 158 7.61 25.06 7.78
C ALA A 158 8.43 26.16 7.11
N HIS A 159 9.36 25.82 6.20
CA HIS A 159 10.28 26.80 5.59
C HIS A 159 9.83 27.30 4.22
N TRP A 160 9.19 26.47 3.41
CA TRP A 160 8.86 26.77 2.00
C TRP A 160 7.39 26.53 1.63
N GLY A 161 6.56 26.17 2.63
CA GLY A 161 5.14 25.90 2.43
C GLY A 161 4.85 24.53 1.78
N TRP A 162 3.57 24.18 1.73
CA TRP A 162 3.12 22.87 1.28
C TRP A 162 3.48 22.52 -0.19
N ARG A 163 3.64 23.53 -1.04
CA ARG A 163 3.99 23.38 -2.46
C ARG A 163 5.38 22.74 -2.64
N ALA A 164 6.31 23.02 -1.74
CA ALA A 164 7.67 22.49 -1.77
C ALA A 164 7.70 20.97 -1.65
N VAL A 165 6.73 20.38 -0.96
CA VAL A 165 6.56 18.93 -0.82
C VAL A 165 6.45 18.23 -2.18
N PHE A 166 5.73 18.83 -3.12
CA PHE A 166 5.56 18.27 -4.45
C PHE A 166 6.78 18.52 -5.34
N PHE A 167 7.41 19.69 -5.23
CA PHE A 167 8.65 19.98 -5.97
C PHE A 167 9.82 19.07 -5.57
N LEU A 168 9.82 18.52 -4.37
CA LEU A 168 10.79 17.50 -3.93
C LEU A 168 10.87 16.32 -4.90
N ASN A 169 9.75 15.89 -5.47
CA ASN A 169 9.67 14.75 -6.36
C ASN A 169 10.18 15.06 -7.78
N VAL A 170 10.19 16.32 -8.20
CA VAL A 170 10.42 16.71 -9.61
C VAL A 170 11.85 16.39 -10.07
N VAL A 171 12.84 16.83 -9.30
CA VAL A 171 14.25 16.66 -9.68
C VAL A 171 14.65 15.18 -9.77
N PRO A 172 14.38 14.33 -8.74
CA PRO A 172 14.70 12.91 -8.83
C PRO A 172 13.91 12.21 -9.95
N ALA A 173 12.61 12.55 -10.11
CA ALA A 173 11.78 11.95 -11.16
C ALA A 173 12.28 12.27 -12.57
N CYS A 174 12.63 13.53 -12.86
CA CYS A 174 13.20 13.93 -14.13
C CYS A 174 14.56 13.29 -14.39
N SER A 175 15.46 13.28 -13.38
CA SER A 175 16.80 12.72 -13.52
C SER A 175 16.77 11.22 -13.85
N ILE A 176 15.99 10.46 -13.09
CA ILE A 176 15.87 9.00 -13.30
C ILE A 176 15.03 8.68 -14.54
N GLY A 177 14.00 9.48 -14.83
CA GLY A 177 13.16 9.30 -16.02
C GLY A 177 13.94 9.48 -17.31
N VAL A 178 14.73 10.56 -17.41
CA VAL A 178 15.64 10.77 -18.55
C VAL A 178 16.67 9.66 -18.65
N LEU A 179 17.27 9.24 -17.52
CA LEU A 179 18.20 8.12 -17.50
C LEU A 179 17.56 6.82 -18.02
N ALA A 180 16.31 6.55 -17.66
CA ALA A 180 15.58 5.38 -18.13
C ALA A 180 15.26 5.42 -19.64
N LEU A 181 15.11 6.59 -20.23
CA LEU A 181 14.93 6.75 -21.68
C LEU A 181 16.24 6.54 -22.46
N VAL A 182 17.37 7.00 -21.90
CA VAL A 182 18.69 6.92 -22.54
C VAL A 182 19.29 5.53 -22.44
N VAL A 183 19.14 4.87 -21.28
CA VAL A 183 19.72 3.55 -21.01
C VAL A 183 18.73 2.47 -21.43
N ARG A 184 18.97 1.84 -22.57
CA ARG A 184 18.15 0.69 -22.99
C ARG A 184 18.60 -0.59 -22.25
N VAL A 185 17.67 -1.24 -21.57
CA VAL A 185 17.86 -2.60 -21.02
C VAL A 185 17.57 -3.60 -22.15
N PRO A 186 18.56 -4.41 -22.58
CA PRO A 186 18.33 -5.38 -23.65
C PRO A 186 17.25 -6.39 -23.23
N ALA A 187 16.29 -6.64 -24.10
CA ALA A 187 15.24 -7.64 -23.87
C ALA A 187 15.79 -9.09 -23.73
N SER A 188 17.04 -9.30 -24.14
CA SER A 188 17.73 -10.61 -24.16
C SER A 188 18.43 -10.97 -22.84
N ALA A 189 18.28 -10.21 -21.77
CA ALA A 189 18.93 -10.51 -20.48
C ALA A 189 18.21 -11.59 -19.65
N VAL A 190 17.11 -12.14 -20.13
CA VAL A 190 16.48 -13.31 -19.51
C VAL A 190 17.20 -14.57 -20.05
N PRO A 191 18.02 -15.29 -19.25
CA PRO A 191 18.48 -16.61 -19.64
C PRO A 191 17.24 -17.48 -19.77
N GLU A 192 16.98 -18.01 -20.96
CA GLU A 192 16.04 -19.12 -21.09
C GLU A 192 16.51 -20.24 -20.14
N PRO A 193 15.60 -20.88 -19.39
CA PRO A 193 15.98 -22.03 -18.57
C PRO A 193 16.60 -23.05 -19.48
N ARG A 194 17.92 -23.29 -19.36
CA ARG A 194 18.61 -24.41 -20.01
C ARG A 194 17.98 -25.70 -19.50
N GLY A 195 17.07 -26.27 -20.30
CA GLY A 195 16.41 -27.52 -19.97
C GLY A 195 14.95 -27.63 -20.40
N ALA A 196 14.33 -26.62 -20.97
CA ALA A 196 13.06 -26.83 -21.67
C ALA A 196 13.35 -27.50 -22.97
N SER A 197 13.24 -28.84 -22.98
CA SER A 197 13.24 -29.71 -24.14
C SER A 197 12.34 -29.09 -25.22
N THR A 198 12.83 -29.17 -26.48
CA THR A 198 12.15 -28.87 -27.72
C THR A 198 10.83 -29.65 -27.84
N ALA A 199 9.81 -29.21 -27.13
CA ALA A 199 8.46 -29.71 -27.31
C ALA A 199 7.57 -28.53 -27.75
N THR A 200 7.23 -28.59 -29.04
CA THR A 200 6.20 -27.87 -29.75
C THR A 200 6.37 -26.32 -29.85
N ALA A 201 7.05 -25.94 -30.92
CA ALA A 201 6.87 -24.62 -31.57
C ALA A 201 5.41 -24.48 -32.03
N GLY A 202 4.55 -23.96 -31.17
CA GLY A 202 3.12 -23.80 -31.45
C GLY A 202 2.32 -23.22 -30.30
N GLY A 203 2.89 -23.09 -29.11
CA GLY A 203 2.24 -22.43 -27.98
C GLY A 203 2.21 -20.93 -28.24
N THR A 204 1.12 -20.39 -28.78
CA THR A 204 0.77 -18.97 -28.74
C THR A 204 0.97 -18.50 -27.30
N ARG A 205 1.96 -17.61 -27.06
CA ARG A 205 1.98 -16.79 -25.84
C ARG A 205 0.59 -16.19 -25.72
N THR A 206 -0.24 -16.77 -24.86
CA THR A 206 -1.54 -16.21 -24.54
C THR A 206 -1.27 -14.84 -23.97
N THR A 207 -1.41 -13.82 -24.81
CA THR A 207 -1.39 -12.41 -24.38
C THR A 207 -2.54 -12.28 -23.39
N ALA A 208 -2.21 -12.33 -22.09
CA ALA A 208 -3.19 -12.18 -21.04
C ALA A 208 -4.00 -10.91 -21.34
N ARG A 209 -5.29 -11.07 -21.60
CA ARG A 209 -6.17 -9.95 -21.92
C ARG A 209 -6.16 -8.98 -20.74
N LEU A 210 -5.93 -7.71 -21.04
CA LEU A 210 -5.98 -6.62 -20.06
C LEU A 210 -7.42 -6.50 -19.55
N ASP A 211 -7.63 -6.75 -18.27
CA ASP A 211 -8.96 -6.61 -17.64
C ASP A 211 -9.23 -5.16 -17.25
N LEU A 212 -9.40 -4.32 -18.27
CA LEU A 212 -9.78 -2.92 -18.07
C LEU A 212 -11.19 -2.77 -17.46
N PRO A 213 -12.20 -3.57 -17.85
CA PRO A 213 -13.52 -3.52 -17.23
C PRO A 213 -13.48 -3.79 -15.71
N GLY A 214 -12.70 -4.79 -15.25
CA GLY A 214 -12.53 -5.06 -13.83
C GLY A 214 -11.89 -3.90 -13.08
N ALA A 215 -10.83 -3.30 -13.65
CA ALA A 215 -10.19 -2.13 -13.06
C ALA A 215 -11.15 -0.92 -12.97
N CYS A 216 -11.95 -0.66 -14.01
CA CYS A 216 -12.94 0.41 -14.01
C CYS A 216 -14.05 0.17 -12.99
N LEU A 217 -14.55 -1.07 -12.87
CA LEU A 217 -15.57 -1.41 -11.87
C LEU A 217 -15.06 -1.26 -10.44
N LEU A 218 -13.83 -1.66 -10.17
CA LEU A 218 -13.19 -1.45 -8.88
C LEU A 218 -13.03 0.04 -8.57
N ALA A 219 -12.54 0.82 -9.54
CA ALA A 219 -12.40 2.27 -9.40
C ALA A 219 -13.75 2.93 -9.10
N LEU A 220 -14.79 2.58 -9.87
CA LEU A 220 -16.14 3.12 -9.69
C LEU A 220 -16.69 2.78 -8.30
N ALA A 221 -16.55 1.51 -7.86
CA ALA A 221 -16.98 1.09 -6.53
C ALA A 221 -16.31 1.89 -5.42
N LEU A 222 -14.98 2.08 -5.50
CA LEU A 222 -14.21 2.83 -4.50
C LEU A 222 -14.54 4.33 -4.53
N VAL A 223 -14.65 4.94 -5.71
CA VAL A 223 -15.03 6.37 -5.85
C VAL A 223 -16.41 6.62 -5.25
N CYS A 224 -17.41 5.81 -5.63
CA CYS A 224 -18.78 5.95 -5.11
C CYS A 224 -18.84 5.72 -3.60
N LEU A 225 -18.12 4.73 -3.08
CA LEU A 225 -18.06 4.45 -1.64
C LEU A 225 -17.46 5.63 -0.86
N VAL A 226 -16.28 6.10 -1.30
CA VAL A 226 -15.59 7.21 -0.62
C VAL A 226 -16.39 8.50 -0.73
N HIS A 227 -16.96 8.80 -1.91
CA HIS A 227 -17.81 9.97 -2.08
C HIS A 227 -19.00 9.94 -1.10
N THR A 228 -19.67 8.79 -0.97
CA THR A 228 -20.78 8.62 -0.02
C THR A 228 -20.32 8.84 1.43
N LEU A 229 -19.20 8.25 1.83
CA LEU A 229 -18.66 8.40 3.19
C LEU A 229 -18.29 9.85 3.52
N VAL A 230 -17.81 10.61 2.54
CA VAL A 230 -17.43 12.03 2.71
C VAL A 230 -18.65 12.95 2.68
N ALA A 231 -19.63 12.68 1.80
CA ALA A 231 -20.81 13.53 1.64
C ALA A 231 -21.85 13.31 2.74
N LEU A 232 -21.95 12.11 3.31
CA LEU A 232 -22.94 11.75 4.31
C LEU A 232 -22.96 12.67 5.56
N PRO A 233 -21.82 13.08 6.14
CA PRO A 233 -21.79 13.99 7.27
C PRO A 233 -22.26 15.41 6.95
N GLU A 234 -22.02 15.89 5.73
CA GLU A 234 -22.32 17.28 5.33
C GLU A 234 -23.78 17.44 4.89
N SER A 235 -24.31 16.48 4.14
CA SER A 235 -25.61 16.54 3.51
C SER A 235 -26.67 15.58 4.09
N GLY A 236 -26.26 14.69 5.02
CA GLY A 236 -27.14 13.65 5.57
C GLY A 236 -27.56 12.60 4.54
N TRP A 237 -28.60 11.84 4.86
CA TRP A 237 -29.21 10.89 3.94
C TRP A 237 -30.07 11.62 2.91
N THR A 238 -29.45 12.15 1.89
CA THR A 238 -30.12 12.72 0.71
C THR A 238 -30.26 11.68 -0.39
N VAL A 239 -31.05 11.98 -1.42
CA VAL A 239 -31.15 11.12 -2.61
C VAL A 239 -29.77 10.90 -3.25
N THR A 240 -28.92 11.92 -3.26
CA THR A 240 -27.57 11.84 -3.84
C THR A 240 -26.65 10.90 -3.05
N THR A 241 -26.64 10.96 -1.70
CA THR A 241 -25.84 10.06 -0.86
C THR A 241 -26.37 8.62 -0.92
N ALA A 242 -27.71 8.43 -0.94
CA ALA A 242 -28.30 7.11 -1.09
C ALA A 242 -27.99 6.48 -2.46
N LEU A 243 -28.07 7.27 -3.55
CA LEU A 243 -27.67 6.82 -4.89
C LEU A 243 -26.17 6.50 -4.97
N GLY A 244 -25.30 7.30 -4.32
CA GLY A 244 -23.87 7.03 -4.22
C GLY A 244 -23.57 5.69 -3.54
N GLY A 245 -24.22 5.41 -2.41
CA GLY A 245 -24.11 4.14 -1.70
C GLY A 245 -24.64 2.96 -2.52
N ALA A 246 -25.80 3.11 -3.18
CA ALA A 246 -26.35 2.12 -4.08
C ALA A 246 -25.42 1.87 -5.29
N ALA A 247 -24.88 2.92 -5.90
CA ALA A 247 -23.92 2.80 -7.00
C ALA A 247 -22.64 2.08 -6.57
N ALA A 248 -22.12 2.36 -5.35
CA ALA A 248 -20.97 1.64 -4.79
C ALA A 248 -21.28 0.13 -4.64
N ALA A 249 -22.44 -0.21 -4.08
CA ALA A 249 -22.87 -1.61 -3.90
C ALA A 249 -23.05 -2.32 -5.25
N VAL A 250 -23.70 -1.68 -6.22
CA VAL A 250 -23.91 -2.21 -7.58
C VAL A 250 -22.58 -2.40 -8.29
N ALA A 251 -21.68 -1.41 -8.24
CA ALA A 251 -20.36 -1.50 -8.87
C ALA A 251 -19.51 -2.60 -8.24
N ALA A 252 -19.52 -2.75 -6.90
CA ALA A 252 -18.85 -3.82 -6.19
C ALA A 252 -19.43 -5.20 -6.55
N GLY A 253 -20.76 -5.33 -6.62
CA GLY A 253 -21.43 -6.55 -7.07
C GLY A 253 -21.09 -6.90 -8.52
N ALA A 254 -21.09 -5.89 -9.41
CA ALA A 254 -20.69 -6.06 -10.81
C ALA A 254 -19.22 -6.49 -10.92
N PHE A 255 -18.32 -5.87 -10.14
CA PHE A 255 -16.93 -6.26 -10.05
C PHE A 255 -16.79 -7.73 -9.65
N LEU A 256 -17.41 -8.14 -8.54
CA LEU A 256 -17.37 -9.54 -8.07
C LEU A 256 -17.94 -10.53 -9.10
N ARG A 257 -19.02 -10.15 -9.80
CA ARG A 257 -19.60 -10.96 -10.88
C ARG A 257 -18.66 -11.05 -12.08
N HIS A 258 -18.02 -9.94 -12.45
CA HIS A 258 -17.05 -9.87 -13.53
C HIS A 258 -15.83 -10.76 -13.21
N GLU A 259 -15.25 -10.63 -12.01
CA GLU A 259 -14.12 -11.44 -11.53
C GLU A 259 -14.40 -12.95 -11.59
N ARG A 260 -15.62 -13.36 -11.24
CA ARG A 260 -16.03 -14.78 -11.30
C ARG A 260 -16.19 -15.32 -12.72
N ARG A 261 -16.35 -14.47 -13.74
CA ARG A 261 -16.64 -14.85 -15.13
C ARG A 261 -15.47 -14.63 -16.08
N THR A 262 -14.51 -13.81 -15.69
CA THR A 262 -13.37 -13.44 -16.53
C THR A 262 -12.31 -14.53 -16.51
N ALA A 263 -11.79 -14.90 -17.67
CA ALA A 263 -10.75 -15.91 -17.81
C ALA A 263 -9.40 -15.49 -17.20
N SER A 264 -9.18 -14.17 -17.05
CA SER A 264 -7.97 -13.60 -16.43
C SER A 264 -8.35 -12.51 -15.41
N PRO A 265 -8.93 -12.91 -14.25
CA PRO A 265 -9.42 -11.99 -13.23
C PRO A 265 -8.28 -11.15 -12.63
N LEU A 266 -8.59 -9.91 -12.19
CA LEU A 266 -7.66 -9.08 -11.42
C LEU A 266 -7.29 -9.75 -10.10
N VAL A 267 -8.28 -10.41 -9.49
CA VAL A 267 -8.19 -11.12 -8.22
C VAL A 267 -8.50 -12.61 -8.42
N PRO A 268 -7.52 -13.45 -8.75
CA PRO A 268 -7.77 -14.88 -8.96
C PRO A 268 -8.37 -15.54 -7.72
N LEU A 269 -9.53 -16.14 -7.87
CA LEU A 269 -10.24 -16.83 -6.79
C LEU A 269 -9.41 -17.97 -6.18
N SER A 270 -8.51 -18.60 -6.96
CA SER A 270 -7.59 -19.63 -6.48
C SER A 270 -6.59 -19.08 -5.43
N VAL A 271 -6.17 -17.82 -5.57
CA VAL A 271 -5.27 -17.17 -4.62
C VAL A 271 -6.02 -16.73 -3.37
N VAL A 272 -7.20 -16.12 -3.53
CA VAL A 272 -8.03 -15.63 -2.41
C VAL A 272 -8.73 -16.79 -1.68
N GLY A 273 -8.94 -17.93 -2.32
CA GLY A 273 -9.50 -19.14 -1.72
C GLY A 273 -8.65 -19.75 -0.62
N SER A 274 -7.34 -19.44 -0.59
CA SER A 274 -6.48 -19.84 0.52
C SER A 274 -6.80 -19.01 1.78
N THR A 275 -7.23 -19.69 2.85
CA THR A 275 -7.55 -19.05 4.14
C THR A 275 -6.36 -18.22 4.67
N ALA A 276 -5.13 -18.70 4.47
CA ALA A 276 -3.92 -18.00 4.90
C ALA A 276 -3.70 -16.68 4.15
N ILE A 277 -3.89 -16.69 2.83
CA ILE A 277 -3.72 -15.50 1.98
C ILE A 277 -4.85 -14.50 2.25
N ALA A 278 -6.09 -14.97 2.29
CA ALA A 278 -7.24 -14.12 2.59
C ALA A 278 -7.11 -13.46 3.97
N ALA A 279 -6.67 -14.21 4.99
CA ALA A 279 -6.42 -13.67 6.33
C ALA A 279 -5.28 -12.64 6.32
N ALA A 280 -4.18 -12.91 5.62
CA ALA A 280 -3.06 -11.96 5.51
C ALA A 280 -3.44 -10.67 4.79
N LEU A 281 -4.25 -10.76 3.71
CA LEU A 281 -4.78 -9.58 3.01
C LEU A 281 -5.75 -8.79 3.90
N ALA A 282 -6.65 -9.46 4.64
CA ALA A 282 -7.55 -8.80 5.58
C ALA A 282 -6.79 -8.09 6.71
N VAL A 283 -5.73 -8.70 7.23
CA VAL A 283 -4.83 -8.08 8.22
C VAL A 283 -4.15 -6.84 7.64
N LEU A 284 -3.59 -6.92 6.44
CA LEU A 284 -2.96 -5.76 5.79
C LEU A 284 -3.95 -4.62 5.52
N LEU A 285 -5.15 -4.96 5.06
CA LEU A 285 -6.21 -3.99 4.80
C LEU A 285 -6.62 -3.26 6.08
N SER A 286 -6.92 -4.01 7.15
CA SER A 286 -7.35 -3.44 8.42
C SER A 286 -6.23 -2.66 9.12
N ALA A 287 -4.98 -3.16 9.08
CA ALA A 287 -3.83 -2.45 9.65
C ALA A 287 -3.54 -1.15 8.91
N SER A 288 -3.60 -1.15 7.57
CA SER A 288 -3.40 0.05 6.75
C SER A 288 -4.52 1.07 6.97
N ALA A 289 -5.78 0.62 7.02
CA ALA A 289 -6.90 1.51 7.30
C ALA A 289 -6.75 2.17 8.68
N ALA A 290 -6.47 1.37 9.70
CA ALA A 290 -6.32 1.85 11.07
C ALA A 290 -5.14 2.83 11.22
N LEU A 291 -3.97 2.51 10.66
CA LEU A 291 -2.80 3.37 10.74
C LEU A 291 -3.02 4.71 10.05
N PHE A 292 -3.41 4.68 8.76
CA PHE A 292 -3.50 5.93 7.98
C PHE A 292 -4.66 6.80 8.41
N GLY A 293 -5.78 6.20 8.87
CA GLY A 293 -6.85 6.94 9.53
C GLY A 293 -6.38 7.61 10.82
N ALA A 294 -5.63 6.89 11.66
CA ALA A 294 -5.08 7.44 12.91
C ALA A 294 -4.01 8.52 12.65
N LEU A 295 -3.16 8.35 11.63
CA LEU A 295 -2.20 9.38 11.21
C LEU A 295 -2.90 10.65 10.73
N PHE A 296 -3.97 10.51 9.97
CA PHE A 296 -4.76 11.63 9.49
C PHE A 296 -5.34 12.43 10.66
N VAL A 297 -6.05 11.79 11.58
CA VAL A 297 -6.58 12.40 12.79
C VAL A 297 -5.47 12.99 13.67
N GLY A 298 -4.38 12.22 13.87
CA GLY A 298 -3.24 12.63 14.68
C GLY A 298 -2.53 13.87 14.13
N THR A 299 -2.43 14.03 12.80
CA THR A 299 -1.84 15.22 12.19
C THR A 299 -2.67 16.48 12.50
N TYR A 300 -3.99 16.39 12.37
CA TYR A 300 -4.86 17.51 12.73
C TYR A 300 -4.85 17.81 14.25
N PHE A 301 -4.77 16.76 15.08
CA PHE A 301 -4.57 16.94 16.52
C PHE A 301 -3.29 17.73 16.83
N LEU A 302 -2.17 17.37 16.21
CA LEU A 302 -0.88 18.03 16.44
C LEU A 302 -0.89 19.49 15.94
N GLN A 303 -1.40 19.75 14.74
CA GLN A 303 -1.30 21.05 14.09
C GLN A 303 -2.44 22.02 14.45
N ASP A 304 -3.69 21.53 14.59
CA ASP A 304 -4.84 22.40 14.84
C ASP A 304 -5.25 22.44 16.33
N ALA A 305 -5.18 21.30 17.06
CA ALA A 305 -5.55 21.28 18.47
C ALA A 305 -4.41 21.70 19.39
N LEU A 306 -3.17 21.26 19.12
CA LEU A 306 -1.98 21.65 19.88
C LEU A 306 -1.25 22.87 19.29
N ALA A 307 -1.67 23.35 18.11
CA ALA A 307 -1.05 24.46 17.38
C ALA A 307 0.47 24.30 17.16
N LEU A 308 0.94 23.06 17.02
CA LEU A 308 2.33 22.78 16.71
C LEU A 308 2.63 23.14 15.25
N ASP A 309 3.84 23.62 15.01
CA ASP A 309 4.28 23.81 13.63
C ASP A 309 4.44 22.45 12.89
N PRO A 310 4.47 22.45 11.55
CA PRO A 310 4.58 21.22 10.78
C PRO A 310 5.85 20.42 11.07
N LEU A 311 6.98 21.06 11.40
CA LEU A 311 8.24 20.39 11.74
C LEU A 311 8.13 19.72 13.11
N GLU A 312 7.64 20.44 14.12
CA GLU A 312 7.40 19.89 15.46
C GLU A 312 6.43 18.70 15.40
N SER A 313 5.37 18.83 14.60
CA SER A 313 4.41 17.74 14.35
C SER A 313 5.11 16.52 13.75
N GLY A 314 5.97 16.70 12.74
CA GLY A 314 6.77 15.64 12.13
C GLY A 314 7.70 14.96 13.14
N LEU A 315 8.34 15.73 14.00
CA LEU A 315 9.22 15.20 15.06
C LEU A 315 8.45 14.38 16.12
N ARG A 316 7.18 14.76 16.44
CA ARG A 316 6.32 13.97 17.34
C ARG A 316 5.89 12.64 16.74
N VAL A 317 5.80 12.55 15.41
CA VAL A 317 5.48 11.32 14.67
C VAL A 317 6.73 10.46 14.43
N LEU A 318 7.94 10.99 14.58
CA LEU A 318 9.20 10.28 14.32
C LEU A 318 9.32 8.90 15.01
N PRO A 319 8.87 8.69 16.28
CA PRO A 319 8.92 7.36 16.92
C PRO A 319 8.19 6.26 16.14
N LEU A 320 7.08 6.58 15.46
CA LEU A 320 6.39 5.64 14.55
C LEU A 320 7.33 5.16 13.44
N ALA A 321 8.00 6.10 12.81
CA ALA A 321 8.90 5.84 11.71
C ALA A 321 10.09 4.98 12.13
N VAL A 322 10.72 5.31 13.26
CA VAL A 322 11.85 4.57 13.82
C VAL A 322 11.45 3.12 14.12
N LEU A 323 10.34 2.92 14.84
CA LEU A 323 9.89 1.58 15.19
C LEU A 323 9.39 0.78 13.99
N MET A 324 8.81 1.43 12.98
CA MET A 324 8.42 0.76 11.73
C MET A 324 9.64 0.16 11.01
N VAL A 325 10.78 0.86 10.99
CA VAL A 325 12.04 0.35 10.42
C VAL A 325 12.65 -0.75 11.30
N LEU A 326 12.74 -0.53 12.62
CA LEU A 326 13.33 -1.48 13.55
C LEU A 326 12.50 -2.76 13.70
N SER A 327 11.20 -2.70 13.48
CA SER A 327 10.32 -3.87 13.56
C SER A 327 10.57 -4.89 12.44
N ALA A 328 11.16 -4.49 11.31
CA ALA A 328 11.41 -5.41 10.19
C ALA A 328 12.40 -6.55 10.58
N PRO A 329 13.62 -6.29 11.09
CA PRO A 329 14.49 -7.35 11.55
C PRO A 329 13.94 -8.08 12.79
N ALA A 330 13.30 -7.37 13.72
CA ALA A 330 12.68 -7.97 14.89
C ALA A 330 11.57 -8.97 14.49
N SER A 331 10.77 -8.64 13.49
CA SER A 331 9.70 -9.52 12.97
C SER A 331 10.24 -10.85 12.46
N ALA A 332 11.40 -10.85 11.80
CA ALA A 332 12.01 -12.07 11.29
C ALA A 332 12.39 -13.03 12.43
N VAL A 333 12.91 -12.49 13.53
CA VAL A 333 13.27 -13.25 14.75
C VAL A 333 12.01 -13.75 15.45
N LEU A 334 11.02 -12.87 15.65
CA LEU A 334 9.77 -13.23 16.32
C LEU A 334 8.99 -14.32 15.56
N GLN A 335 8.92 -14.23 14.21
CA GLN A 335 8.27 -15.25 13.40
C GLN A 335 8.93 -16.64 13.52
N ARG A 336 10.28 -16.67 13.58
CA ARG A 336 11.02 -17.93 13.79
C ARG A 336 10.74 -18.54 15.16
N ARG A 337 10.61 -17.70 16.19
CA ARG A 337 10.44 -18.15 17.59
C ARG A 337 8.99 -18.46 17.95
N TYR A 338 8.03 -17.65 17.52
CA TYR A 338 6.63 -17.70 17.95
C TYR A 338 5.65 -18.08 16.83
N GLY A 339 6.13 -18.17 15.59
CA GLY A 339 5.33 -18.40 14.39
C GLY A 339 4.59 -17.13 13.88
N PRO A 340 4.10 -17.16 12.63
CA PRO A 340 3.48 -16.00 11.97
C PRO A 340 2.20 -15.55 12.67
N ARG A 341 1.35 -16.50 13.13
CA ARG A 341 0.06 -16.19 13.79
C ARG A 341 0.24 -15.34 15.04
N ARG A 342 1.04 -15.82 16.01
CA ARG A 342 1.23 -15.12 17.29
C ARG A 342 1.90 -13.76 17.07
N THR A 343 2.91 -13.70 16.22
CA THR A 343 3.63 -12.45 15.89
C THR A 343 2.69 -11.42 15.29
N THR A 344 1.83 -11.81 14.32
CA THR A 344 0.89 -10.88 13.70
C THR A 344 -0.22 -10.45 14.67
N MET A 345 -0.75 -11.36 15.50
CA MET A 345 -1.74 -11.01 16.51
C MET A 345 -1.18 -9.99 17.52
N THR A 346 0.03 -10.22 18.04
CA THR A 346 0.69 -9.27 18.96
C THR A 346 0.90 -7.92 18.29
N ALA A 347 1.31 -7.91 17.02
CA ALA A 347 1.50 -6.68 16.25
C ALA A 347 0.18 -5.90 16.05
N MET A 348 -0.93 -6.59 15.77
CA MET A 348 -2.26 -5.95 15.68
C MET A 348 -2.73 -5.42 17.04
N VAL A 349 -2.44 -6.11 18.13
CA VAL A 349 -2.71 -5.62 19.50
C VAL A 349 -1.89 -4.36 19.78
N LEU A 350 -0.60 -4.33 19.44
CA LEU A 350 0.24 -3.11 19.59
C LEU A 350 -0.32 -1.94 18.78
N LEU A 351 -0.75 -2.19 17.54
CA LEU A 351 -1.39 -1.17 16.70
C LEU A 351 -2.67 -0.65 17.35
N THR A 352 -3.53 -1.54 17.85
CA THR A 352 -4.77 -1.18 18.54
C THR A 352 -4.48 -0.36 19.80
N LEU A 353 -3.53 -0.79 20.64
CA LEU A 353 -3.13 -0.06 21.85
C LEU A 353 -2.56 1.33 21.51
N GLY A 354 -1.77 1.45 20.43
CA GLY A 354 -1.28 2.75 19.97
C GLY A 354 -2.41 3.70 19.60
N ILE A 355 -3.44 3.23 18.88
CA ILE A 355 -4.62 4.04 18.55
C ILE A 355 -5.41 4.39 19.81
N LEU A 356 -5.60 3.45 20.74
CA LEU A 356 -6.27 3.70 22.01
C LEU A 356 -5.50 4.73 22.85
N THR A 357 -4.18 4.69 22.87
CA THR A 357 -3.36 5.70 23.53
C THR A 357 -3.60 7.08 22.91
N LEU A 358 -3.59 7.17 21.55
CA LEU A 358 -3.88 8.43 20.87
C LEU A 358 -5.30 8.93 21.14
N SER A 359 -6.30 8.05 21.33
CA SER A 359 -7.68 8.45 21.60
C SER A 359 -7.88 9.09 22.98
N GLN A 360 -6.93 8.93 23.91
CA GLN A 360 -6.96 9.50 25.25
C GLN A 360 -6.18 10.82 25.37
N LEU A 361 -5.57 11.29 24.25
CA LEU A 361 -4.78 12.50 24.26
C LEU A 361 -5.67 13.74 24.35
N ASP A 362 -5.17 14.74 25.09
CA ASP A 362 -5.75 16.04 25.26
C ASP A 362 -4.68 17.15 25.08
N ARG A 363 -5.07 18.41 25.28
CA ARG A 363 -4.14 19.54 25.18
C ARG A 363 -3.04 19.57 26.24
N SER A 364 -3.24 18.87 27.35
CA SER A 364 -2.26 18.78 28.45
C SER A 364 -1.30 17.62 28.27
N SER A 365 -1.52 16.78 27.25
CA SER A 365 -0.75 15.55 27.02
C SER A 365 0.72 15.85 26.71
N THR A 366 1.59 15.13 27.41
CA THR A 366 3.04 15.28 27.25
C THR A 366 3.53 14.75 25.91
N GLY A 367 4.65 15.30 25.41
CA GLY A 367 5.30 14.78 24.20
C GLY A 367 5.66 13.31 24.28
N MET A 368 5.87 12.79 25.48
CA MET A 368 6.18 11.39 25.73
C MET A 368 4.95 10.49 25.53
N ALA A 369 3.77 10.93 25.96
CA ALA A 369 2.51 10.21 25.74
C ALA A 369 2.16 10.14 24.24
N ILE A 370 2.32 11.27 23.52
CA ILE A 370 2.11 11.36 22.08
C ILE A 370 3.09 10.44 21.34
N GLY A 371 4.39 10.56 21.64
CA GLY A 371 5.43 9.74 21.04
C GLY A 371 5.27 8.25 21.34
N GLY A 372 4.81 7.89 22.53
CA GLY A 372 4.49 6.52 22.93
C GLY A 372 3.36 5.90 22.11
N GLY A 373 2.29 6.65 21.83
CA GLY A 373 1.21 6.21 20.93
C GLY A 373 1.73 5.95 19.51
N PHE A 374 2.49 6.87 18.94
CA PHE A 374 3.08 6.71 17.61
C PHE A 374 4.12 5.59 17.56
N LEU A 375 4.88 5.36 18.62
CA LEU A 375 5.83 4.26 18.75
C LEU A 375 5.12 2.91 18.66
N LEU A 376 4.01 2.73 19.38
CA LEU A 376 3.20 1.52 19.34
C LEU A 376 2.59 1.29 17.95
N LEU A 377 2.11 2.34 17.28
CA LEU A 377 1.65 2.28 15.90
C LEU A 377 2.74 1.78 14.95
N GLY A 378 3.95 2.33 15.05
CA GLY A 378 5.07 1.95 14.21
C GLY A 378 5.52 0.50 14.42
N ALA A 379 5.66 0.08 15.68
CA ALA A 379 6.00 -1.30 16.03
C ALA A 379 4.95 -2.30 15.52
N GLY A 380 3.65 -1.99 15.72
CA GLY A 380 2.55 -2.83 15.26
C GLY A 380 2.51 -2.94 13.75
N PHE A 381 2.42 -1.81 13.05
CA PHE A 381 2.27 -1.80 11.58
C PHE A 381 3.49 -2.37 10.86
N GLY A 382 4.71 -1.99 11.25
CA GLY A 382 5.92 -2.52 10.63
C GLY A 382 6.05 -4.03 10.78
N THR A 383 5.67 -4.57 11.96
CA THR A 383 5.62 -6.03 12.18
C THR A 383 4.56 -6.69 11.32
N VAL A 384 3.34 -6.14 11.21
CA VAL A 384 2.26 -6.65 10.34
C VAL A 384 2.70 -6.70 8.89
N MET A 385 3.30 -5.61 8.39
CA MET A 385 3.81 -5.53 7.01
C MET A 385 4.71 -6.71 6.66
N VAL A 386 5.71 -6.98 7.49
CA VAL A 386 6.68 -8.06 7.24
C VAL A 386 6.04 -9.43 7.38
N THR A 387 5.24 -9.64 8.43
CA THR A 387 4.68 -10.95 8.74
C THR A 387 3.61 -11.37 7.73
N ALA A 388 2.67 -10.49 7.40
CA ALA A 388 1.62 -10.77 6.44
C ALA A 388 2.18 -10.96 5.01
N THR A 389 3.15 -10.12 4.60
CA THR A 389 3.86 -10.31 3.33
C THR A 389 4.56 -11.66 3.26
N ALA A 390 5.25 -12.07 4.33
CA ALA A 390 5.93 -13.36 4.37
C ALA A 390 4.94 -14.55 4.25
N VAL A 391 3.76 -14.44 4.86
CA VAL A 391 2.70 -15.45 4.72
C VAL A 391 2.20 -15.52 3.26
N ILE A 392 1.90 -14.38 2.63
CA ILE A 392 1.45 -14.32 1.23
C ILE A 392 2.49 -14.97 0.31
N VAL A 393 3.76 -14.56 0.42
CA VAL A 393 4.84 -15.07 -0.46
C VAL A 393 5.05 -16.58 -0.30
N ARG A 394 4.89 -17.12 0.91
CA ARG A 394 5.09 -18.57 1.16
C ARG A 394 3.95 -19.46 0.67
N HIS A 395 2.72 -18.94 0.61
CA HIS A 395 1.53 -19.70 0.25
C HIS A 395 1.11 -19.54 -1.22
N VAL A 396 1.88 -18.78 -1.99
CA VAL A 396 1.62 -18.56 -3.41
C VAL A 396 2.67 -19.29 -4.23
N SER A 397 2.22 -20.03 -5.26
CA SER A 397 3.12 -20.66 -6.23
C SER A 397 3.91 -19.59 -7.00
N THR A 398 5.09 -19.96 -7.50
CA THR A 398 5.96 -19.07 -8.29
C THR A 398 5.24 -18.44 -9.48
N ASP A 399 4.31 -19.17 -10.12
CA ASP A 399 3.53 -18.71 -11.27
C ASP A 399 2.53 -17.62 -10.94
N HIS A 400 2.08 -17.52 -9.68
CA HIS A 400 1.13 -16.52 -9.19
C HIS A 400 1.75 -15.44 -8.30
N ALA A 401 3.08 -15.42 -8.16
CA ALA A 401 3.78 -14.47 -7.28
C ALA A 401 3.52 -13.00 -7.66
N GLY A 402 3.40 -12.69 -8.95
CA GLY A 402 3.07 -11.35 -9.43
C GLY A 402 1.66 -10.91 -9.02
N VAL A 403 0.70 -11.82 -9.12
CA VAL A 403 -0.69 -11.57 -8.73
C VAL A 403 -0.80 -11.35 -7.21
N ALA A 404 -0.12 -12.17 -6.42
CA ALA A 404 -0.11 -12.03 -4.96
C ALA A 404 0.50 -10.69 -4.51
N GLY A 405 1.59 -10.27 -5.16
CA GLY A 405 2.18 -8.94 -4.93
C GLY A 405 1.21 -7.81 -5.31
N GLY A 406 0.48 -7.97 -6.41
CA GLY A 406 -0.57 -7.03 -6.84
C GLY A 406 -1.69 -6.93 -5.81
N LEU A 407 -2.22 -8.06 -5.32
CA LEU A 407 -3.26 -8.09 -4.29
C LEU A 407 -2.80 -7.47 -2.98
N GLN A 408 -1.59 -7.78 -2.54
CA GLN A 408 -0.98 -7.16 -1.36
C GLN A 408 -0.94 -5.64 -1.50
N GLN A 409 -0.44 -5.14 -2.64
CA GLN A 409 -0.33 -3.72 -2.88
C GLN A 409 -1.71 -3.06 -3.01
N THR A 410 -2.68 -3.73 -3.60
CA THR A 410 -4.07 -3.26 -3.66
C THR A 410 -4.66 -3.11 -2.26
N ALA A 411 -4.49 -4.10 -1.38
CA ALA A 411 -4.91 -4.01 0.02
C ALA A 411 -4.23 -2.84 0.75
N MET A 412 -2.93 -2.63 0.48
CA MET A 412 -2.15 -1.53 1.03
C MET A 412 -2.57 -0.13 0.54
N ASN A 413 -3.25 -0.03 -0.60
CA ASN A 413 -3.76 1.25 -1.12
C ASN A 413 -5.26 1.47 -0.79
N ILE A 414 -6.06 0.39 -0.76
CA ILE A 414 -7.48 0.47 -0.37
C ILE A 414 -7.62 0.77 1.13
N GLY A 415 -6.80 0.13 1.97
CA GLY A 415 -6.83 0.34 3.42
C GLY A 415 -6.76 1.80 3.83
N PRO A 416 -5.70 2.55 3.47
CA PRO A 416 -5.60 3.98 3.74
C PRO A 416 -6.80 4.80 3.26
N THR A 417 -7.30 4.51 2.05
CA THR A 417 -8.48 5.17 1.49
C THR A 417 -9.70 5.03 2.40
N LEU A 418 -10.01 3.80 2.83
CA LEU A 418 -11.13 3.52 3.73
C LEU A 418 -10.90 4.10 5.12
N GLY A 419 -9.66 4.00 5.65
CA GLY A 419 -9.31 4.51 6.98
C GLY A 419 -9.47 6.02 7.09
N VAL A 420 -8.93 6.77 6.12
CA VAL A 420 -9.05 8.23 6.08
C VAL A 420 -10.50 8.64 5.85
N ALA A 421 -11.23 7.98 4.92
CA ALA A 421 -12.65 8.29 4.69
C ALA A 421 -13.51 8.05 5.94
N THR A 422 -13.29 6.94 6.65
CA THR A 422 -14.00 6.63 7.90
C THR A 422 -13.65 7.65 8.99
N ALA A 423 -12.37 8.01 9.13
CA ALA A 423 -11.93 9.02 10.08
C ALA A 423 -12.57 10.38 9.80
N THR A 424 -12.56 10.84 8.55
CA THR A 424 -13.19 12.09 8.13
C THR A 424 -14.68 12.08 8.42
N MET A 425 -15.39 11.04 8.04
CA MET A 425 -16.82 10.88 8.28
C MET A 425 -17.13 11.01 9.78
N LEU A 426 -16.42 10.29 10.62
CA LEU A 426 -16.68 10.28 12.07
C LEU A 426 -16.34 11.61 12.72
N VAL A 427 -15.22 12.23 12.38
CA VAL A 427 -14.85 13.57 12.89
C VAL A 427 -15.92 14.58 12.50
N THR A 428 -16.41 14.56 11.25
CA THR A 428 -17.42 15.51 10.80
C THR A 428 -18.80 15.29 11.44
N LEU A 429 -19.19 14.02 11.67
CA LEU A 429 -20.47 13.68 12.31
C LEU A 429 -20.51 14.00 13.81
N THR A 430 -19.38 13.85 14.50
CA THR A 430 -19.31 13.96 15.96
C THR A 430 -18.81 15.33 16.44
N ALA A 431 -18.19 16.13 15.56
CA ALA A 431 -17.80 17.48 15.91
C ALA A 431 -19.04 18.37 16.09
N PRO A 432 -19.21 19.04 17.26
CA PRO A 432 -20.30 19.96 17.48
C PRO A 432 -20.30 21.07 16.41
N THR A 433 -21.43 21.25 15.74
CA THR A 433 -21.59 22.34 14.78
C THR A 433 -21.67 23.67 15.53
N THR A 434 -20.65 24.49 15.45
CA THR A 434 -20.72 25.86 15.92
C THR A 434 -21.61 26.68 14.99
N THR A 435 -22.84 26.96 15.43
CA THR A 435 -23.74 27.93 14.83
C THR A 435 -23.20 29.34 15.08
N GLY A 436 -22.24 29.80 14.29
CA GLY A 436 -21.65 31.11 14.37
C GLY A 436 -20.90 31.46 13.10
N ASN A 437 -20.81 32.76 12.79
CA ASN A 437 -20.24 33.38 11.61
C ASN A 437 -18.98 32.66 11.10
N ARG A 438 -19.15 31.82 10.07
CA ARG A 438 -18.10 31.01 9.47
C ARG A 438 -17.28 31.83 8.49
N PRO A 439 -15.95 31.90 8.60
CA PRO A 439 -15.14 32.30 7.45
C PRO A 439 -15.26 31.25 6.36
N PRO A 440 -15.49 31.62 5.10
CA PRO A 440 -15.48 30.67 3.98
C PRO A 440 -14.14 29.94 3.93
N GLY A 441 -14.16 28.58 4.00
CA GLY A 441 -12.96 27.74 3.86
C GLY A 441 -12.19 27.43 5.15
N GLY A 442 -12.62 27.90 6.33
CA GLY A 442 -12.02 27.51 7.60
C GLY A 442 -12.41 26.09 8.04
N PRO A 443 -11.64 25.43 8.94
CA PRO A 443 -12.03 24.16 9.51
C PRO A 443 -13.41 24.29 10.17
N HIS A 444 -14.28 23.30 9.95
CA HIS A 444 -15.67 23.31 10.44
C HIS A 444 -15.79 23.17 11.96
N TRP A 445 -14.68 23.11 12.69
CA TRP A 445 -14.61 22.92 14.15
C TRP A 445 -13.55 23.83 14.79
N THR A 446 -13.81 24.20 16.03
CA THR A 446 -12.78 24.76 16.93
C THR A 446 -11.89 23.61 17.43
N GLY A 447 -10.68 23.89 17.88
CA GLY A 447 -9.80 22.86 18.45
C GLY A 447 -10.44 22.05 19.59
N ALA A 448 -11.40 22.64 20.34
CA ALA A 448 -12.17 21.94 21.37
C ALA A 448 -13.21 20.95 20.75
N ALA A 449 -13.91 21.37 19.69
CA ALA A 449 -14.85 20.51 18.97
C ALA A 449 -14.15 19.35 18.27
N PHE A 450 -12.95 19.57 17.73
CA PHE A 450 -12.13 18.51 17.16
C PHE A 450 -11.72 17.47 18.22
N LEU A 451 -11.28 17.91 19.40
CA LEU A 451 -10.90 16.99 20.49
C LEU A 451 -12.05 16.07 20.91
N SER A 452 -13.30 16.59 20.98
CA SER A 452 -14.46 15.75 21.31
C SER A 452 -14.78 14.73 20.20
N ALA A 453 -14.49 15.06 18.93
CA ALA A 453 -14.72 14.21 17.77
C ALA A 453 -13.58 13.20 17.54
N MET A 454 -12.37 13.50 18.01
CA MET A 454 -11.18 12.69 17.80
C MET A 454 -11.30 11.30 18.45
N ALA A 455 -11.77 11.24 19.69
CA ALA A 455 -11.86 9.99 20.44
C ALA A 455 -12.80 8.96 19.77
N PRO A 456 -14.06 9.28 19.38
CA PRO A 456 -14.92 8.35 18.66
C PRO A 456 -14.33 7.84 17.34
N ALA A 457 -13.68 8.73 16.59
CA ALA A 457 -13.04 8.36 15.33
C ALA A 457 -11.88 7.36 15.56
N LEU A 458 -11.01 7.65 16.52
CA LEU A 458 -9.90 6.75 16.86
C LEU A 458 -10.37 5.43 17.48
N LEU A 459 -11.41 5.43 18.32
CA LEU A 459 -12.00 4.20 18.86
C LEU A 459 -12.55 3.29 17.76
N THR A 460 -13.19 3.85 16.74
CA THR A 460 -13.66 3.08 15.58
C THR A 460 -12.48 2.49 14.79
N LEU A 461 -11.42 3.26 14.59
CA LEU A 461 -10.20 2.75 13.94
C LEU A 461 -9.50 1.67 14.78
N ALA A 462 -9.52 1.80 16.13
CA ALA A 462 -9.04 0.76 17.02
C ALA A 462 -9.87 -0.52 16.90
N ALA A 463 -11.20 -0.41 16.75
CA ALA A 463 -12.07 -1.55 16.47
C ALA A 463 -11.74 -2.20 15.13
N VAL A 464 -11.46 -1.43 14.08
CA VAL A 464 -10.98 -1.94 12.78
C VAL A 464 -9.65 -2.69 12.95
N ALA A 465 -8.70 -2.16 13.71
CA ALA A 465 -7.46 -2.86 14.02
C ALA A 465 -7.71 -4.17 14.79
N ALA A 466 -8.63 -4.17 15.76
CA ALA A 466 -9.01 -5.36 16.52
C ALA A 466 -9.63 -6.45 15.64
N THR A 467 -10.46 -6.09 14.64
CA THR A 467 -10.95 -7.09 13.65
C THR A 467 -9.82 -7.72 12.85
N GLY A 468 -8.76 -6.95 12.54
CA GLY A 468 -7.54 -7.47 11.92
C GLY A 468 -6.80 -8.47 12.84
N ALA A 469 -6.81 -8.27 14.18
CA ALA A 469 -6.26 -9.23 15.10
C ALA A 469 -7.06 -10.56 15.09
N LEU A 470 -8.39 -10.50 14.96
CA LEU A 470 -9.23 -11.69 14.77
C LEU A 470 -8.93 -12.39 13.43
N ALA A 471 -8.72 -11.65 12.36
CA ALA A 471 -8.29 -12.21 11.08
C ALA A 471 -6.91 -12.88 11.20
N ALA A 472 -5.97 -12.30 11.95
CA ALA A 472 -4.65 -12.89 12.22
C ALA A 472 -4.74 -14.24 12.95
N ALA A 473 -5.83 -14.51 13.69
CA ALA A 473 -6.06 -15.80 14.31
C ALA A 473 -6.25 -16.96 13.31
N LYS A 474 -6.57 -16.66 12.05
CA LYS A 474 -6.69 -17.63 10.95
C LYS A 474 -5.37 -17.89 10.22
N LEU A 475 -4.29 -17.18 10.56
CA LEU A 475 -2.97 -17.42 10.00
C LEU A 475 -2.38 -18.78 10.47
N PRO A 476 -1.47 -19.38 9.70
CA PRO A 476 -0.80 -20.62 10.08
C PRO A 476 -0.07 -20.50 11.44
N ARG A 477 -0.11 -21.56 12.23
CA ARG A 477 0.55 -21.60 13.55
C ARG A 477 2.06 -21.77 13.45
N SER A 478 2.53 -22.49 12.44
CA SER A 478 3.94 -22.81 12.24
C SER A 478 4.40 -22.37 10.86
N THR A 479 5.69 -22.04 10.74
CA THR A 479 6.34 -21.77 9.47
C THR A 479 6.54 -23.04 8.63
N ALA A 480 6.39 -24.23 9.21
CA ALA A 480 6.51 -25.52 8.56
C ALA A 480 5.22 -26.02 7.87
N GLU A 481 4.04 -25.47 8.23
CA GLU A 481 2.74 -25.87 7.67
C GLU A 481 2.51 -25.47 6.21
N GLY A 482 3.49 -24.86 5.55
CA GLY A 482 3.37 -24.36 4.16
C GLY A 482 4.44 -24.87 3.21
N ASP A 483 5.17 -25.97 3.50
CA ASP A 483 6.11 -26.57 2.53
C ASP A 483 5.33 -27.55 1.61
N PRO A 484 5.12 -27.19 0.32
CA PRO A 484 4.46 -28.09 -0.64
C PRO A 484 5.22 -29.39 -0.91
N ARG A 485 6.43 -29.56 -0.36
CA ARG A 485 7.27 -30.73 -0.51
C ARG A 485 6.97 -31.84 0.50
N GLN A 486 6.10 -31.60 1.49
CA GLN A 486 5.60 -32.62 2.40
C GLN A 486 4.21 -33.12 1.99
N LEU A 487 4.03 -33.51 0.76
CA LEU A 487 3.03 -34.53 0.43
C LEU A 487 3.55 -35.84 1.04
N PRO A 488 2.74 -36.57 1.82
CA PRO A 488 3.15 -37.89 2.29
C PRO A 488 3.43 -38.72 1.03
N GLU A 489 4.66 -39.22 0.90
CA GLU A 489 4.94 -40.31 -0.01
C GLU A 489 3.91 -41.39 0.32
N SER A 490 2.96 -41.55 -0.57
CA SER A 490 2.02 -42.69 -0.53
C SER A 490 2.87 -43.94 -0.53
N GLY A 491 2.92 -44.58 0.63
CA GLY A 491 3.61 -45.86 0.80
C GLY A 491 3.09 -46.89 -0.20
N GLY A 492 3.79 -47.03 -1.29
CA GLY A 492 3.70 -48.15 -2.20
C GLY A 492 4.62 -49.24 -1.70
N HIS A 493 4.14 -50.00 -0.72
CA HIS A 493 4.64 -51.34 -0.49
C HIS A 493 4.10 -52.21 -1.63
N ASP A 494 4.88 -52.35 -2.67
CA ASP A 494 4.81 -53.53 -3.55
C ASP A 494 6.10 -54.35 -3.37
N ARG A 495 5.97 -55.32 -2.47
CA ARG A 495 6.84 -56.46 -2.38
C ARG A 495 6.51 -57.34 -3.61
N ALA A 496 7.34 -57.33 -4.63
CA ALA A 496 7.36 -58.40 -5.61
C ALA A 496 8.12 -59.61 -5.02
N PRO A 497 7.64 -60.85 -5.21
CA PRO A 497 8.26 -62.02 -4.64
C PRO A 497 9.48 -62.43 -5.46
N ALA A 498 10.47 -62.94 -4.73
CA ALA A 498 11.65 -63.63 -5.27
C ALA A 498 11.23 -64.89 -6.03
N GLU A 499 11.60 -65.01 -7.28
CA GLU A 499 11.71 -66.29 -7.97
C GLU A 499 13.19 -66.63 -8.15
N ALA A 500 13.56 -67.65 -7.41
CA ALA A 500 14.78 -68.44 -7.62
C ALA A 500 14.51 -69.45 -8.73
N THR A 501 15.50 -69.68 -9.60
CA THR A 501 15.90 -70.95 -10.20
C THR A 501 16.94 -70.61 -11.28
N ALA A 502 18.14 -70.99 -11.08
CA ALA A 502 18.80 -72.33 -11.20
C ALA A 502 19.29 -72.68 -12.62
N THR A 503 20.62 -72.89 -12.62
CA THR A 503 21.37 -73.88 -13.42
C THR A 503 21.65 -73.65 -14.91
N THR A 504 22.90 -73.24 -15.17
CA THR A 504 24.00 -74.01 -15.86
C THR A 504 23.62 -74.99 -16.97
N PRO A 505 24.60 -75.50 -17.76
CA PRO A 505 25.76 -74.93 -18.45
C PRO A 505 25.87 -75.42 -19.88
N GLY A 506 26.93 -75.02 -20.59
CA GLY A 506 27.61 -75.87 -21.52
C GLY A 506 27.51 -75.54 -23.01
N HIS A 507 28.56 -75.37 -23.49
CA HIS A 507 29.40 -75.58 -24.71
C HIS A 507 29.84 -74.26 -25.38
#